data_8b470c4419cadbc9fe2fd936f6655f95
#
_entry.id   8b470c4419cadbc9fe2fd936f6655f95
#
_cell.length_a   1.000
_cell.length_b   1.000
_cell.length_c   1.000
_cell.angle_alpha   90.00
_cell.angle_beta   90.00
_cell.angle_gamma   90.00
#
_symmetry.space_group_name_H-M   'P 1'
#
loop_
_entity.id
_entity.type
_entity.pdbx_description
1 polymer ?
#
loop_
_entity_poly.entity_id
_entity_poly.type
_entity_poly.pdbx_seq_one_letter_code
_entity_poly.pdbx_strand_id
1 'polypeptide(L)' 'MSWLKSSFSAVNGCLEVAAAPDGLIAVRQSKDPDGGYILYNSEEWRAFLAGVRNGEFDHFAS' A
#
# COMPACT_ATOMS: atom_id res chain seq x y z
N MET A 1 3.11 4.14 13.71
CA MET A 1 2.08 4.21 12.65
C MET A 1 1.13 3.04 12.77
N SER A 2 -0.16 3.29 12.50
CA SER A 2 -1.16 2.23 12.49
C SER A 2 -1.25 1.64 11.09
N TRP A 3 -0.92 0.37 10.96
CA TRP A 3 -0.87 -0.30 9.65
C TRP A 3 -2.20 -1.00 9.36
N LEU A 4 -2.69 -0.79 8.15
CA LEU A 4 -3.94 -1.36 7.67
C LEU A 4 -3.66 -2.24 6.46
N LYS A 5 -4.27 -3.41 6.41
CA LYS A 5 -4.21 -4.28 5.23
C LYS A 5 -5.62 -4.55 4.72
N SER A 6 -5.71 -4.92 3.45
CA SER A 6 -6.99 -5.23 2.83
C SER A 6 -7.67 -6.41 3.53
N SER A 7 -8.99 -6.37 3.65
CA SER A 7 -9.78 -7.49 4.15
C SER A 7 -9.70 -8.72 3.22
N PHE A 8 -9.23 -8.53 2.00
CA PHE A 8 -9.02 -9.61 1.05
C PHE A 8 -7.62 -10.25 1.15
N SER A 9 -6.79 -9.75 2.07
CA SER A 9 -5.42 -10.26 2.20
C SER A 9 -5.41 -11.69 2.74
N ALA A 10 -4.48 -12.48 2.20
CA ALA A 10 -4.24 -13.84 2.71
C ALA A 10 -3.51 -13.76 4.06
N VAL A 11 -3.38 -14.92 4.72
CA VAL A 11 -2.71 -15.01 6.01
C VAL A 11 -1.24 -14.61 5.93
N ASN A 12 -0.58 -14.93 4.81
CA ASN A 12 0.84 -14.63 4.60
C ASN A 12 1.01 -13.64 3.44
N GLY A 13 1.99 -12.76 3.56
CA GLY A 13 2.37 -11.91 2.46
C GLY A 13 1.41 -10.78 2.16
N CYS A 14 1.00 -10.06 3.19
CA CYS A 14 0.08 -8.93 3.03
C CYS A 14 0.82 -7.62 2.75
N LEU A 15 0.19 -6.78 1.96
CA LEU A 15 0.59 -5.39 1.79
C LEU A 15 -0.07 -4.56 2.89
N GLU A 16 0.70 -3.74 3.57
CA GLU A 16 0.20 -2.88 4.64
C GLU A 16 0.42 -1.41 4.31
N VAL A 17 -0.55 -0.59 4.66
CA VAL A 17 -0.53 0.84 4.39
C VAL A 17 -0.81 1.60 5.69
N ALA A 18 -0.11 2.69 5.92
CA ALA A 18 -0.30 3.52 7.10
C ALA A 18 -0.18 5.00 6.75
N ALA A 19 -0.89 5.82 7.52
CA ALA A 19 -0.69 7.25 7.49
C ALA A 19 0.63 7.56 8.20
N ALA A 20 1.51 8.27 7.52
CA ALA A 20 2.79 8.69 8.08
C ALA A 20 2.75 10.18 8.41
N PRO A 21 3.74 10.71 9.14
CA PRO A 21 3.79 12.15 9.42
C PRO A 21 3.80 12.99 8.14
N ASP A 22 3.37 14.23 8.27
CA ASP A 22 3.38 15.24 7.20
C ASP A 22 2.49 14.88 6.00
N GLY A 23 1.44 14.10 6.23
CA GLY A 23 0.49 13.74 5.17
C GLY A 23 1.03 12.71 4.20
N LEU A 24 2.13 12.05 4.53
CA LEU A 24 2.69 10.99 3.71
C LEU A 24 1.97 9.67 3.94
N ILE A 25 2.09 8.76 2.99
CA ILE A 25 1.54 7.41 3.07
C ILE A 25 2.69 6.43 3.04
N ALA A 26 2.73 5.51 4.01
CA ALA A 26 3.75 4.47 4.10
C ALA A 26 3.19 3.14 3.62
N VAL A 27 3.97 2.41 2.84
CA VAL A 27 3.59 1.09 2.31
C VAL A 27 4.71 0.10 2.60
N ARG A 28 4.36 -1.07 3.10
CA ARG A 28 5.34 -2.13 3.40
C ARG A 28 4.74 -3.51 3.19
N GLN A 29 5.61 -4.53 3.20
CA GLN A 29 5.19 -5.92 3.25
C GLN A 29 5.13 -6.37 4.71
N SER A 30 4.05 -7.03 5.11
CA SER A 30 3.91 -7.54 6.48
C SER A 30 4.88 -8.68 6.76
N LYS A 31 5.32 -9.40 5.73
CA LYS A 31 6.28 -10.50 5.82
C LYS A 31 7.66 -10.08 6.29
N ASP A 32 8.01 -8.83 6.04
CA ASP A 32 9.34 -8.30 6.34
C ASP A 32 9.20 -6.96 7.07
N PRO A 33 8.73 -7.01 8.32
CA PRO A 33 8.50 -5.77 9.08
C PRO A 33 9.79 -5.00 9.34
N ASP A 34 10.95 -5.67 9.31
CA ASP A 34 12.24 -5.03 9.49
C ASP A 34 12.85 -4.52 8.19
N GLY A 35 12.22 -4.82 7.06
CA GLY A 35 12.68 -4.39 5.74
C GLY A 35 12.39 -2.93 5.42
N GLY A 36 11.71 -2.25 6.34
CA GLY A 36 11.37 -0.85 6.14
C GLY A 36 10.09 -0.65 5.35
N TYR A 37 9.89 0.58 4.91
CA TYR A 37 8.70 0.94 4.14
C TYR A 37 9.06 2.06 3.16
N ILE A 38 8.18 2.25 2.17
CA ILE A 38 8.33 3.30 1.17
C ILE A 38 7.30 4.38 1.46
N LEU A 39 7.71 5.65 1.38
CA LEU A 39 6.82 6.78 1.60
C LEU A 39 6.39 7.39 0.28
N TYR A 40 5.12 7.76 0.20
CA TYR A 40 4.52 8.42 -0.95
C TYR A 40 3.79 9.68 -0.49
N ASN A 41 3.71 10.68 -1.34
CA ASN A 41 2.89 11.85 -1.04
C ASN A 41 1.42 11.58 -1.41
N SER A 42 0.52 12.47 -0.97
CA SER A 42 -0.90 12.26 -1.20
C SER A 42 -1.30 12.34 -2.68
N GLU A 43 -0.58 13.13 -3.47
CA GLU A 43 -0.81 13.23 -4.91
C GLU A 43 -0.50 11.92 -5.61
N GLU A 44 0.67 11.34 -5.31
CA GLU A 44 1.07 10.04 -5.85
C GLU A 44 0.08 8.96 -5.46
N TRP A 45 -0.35 8.98 -4.21
CA TRP A 45 -1.30 7.99 -3.69
C TRP A 45 -2.66 8.10 -4.38
N ARG A 46 -3.17 9.32 -4.57
CA ARG A 46 -4.44 9.52 -5.29
C ARG A 46 -4.36 9.05 -6.73
N ALA A 47 -3.25 9.33 -7.41
CA ALA A 47 -3.06 8.89 -8.79
C ALA A 47 -3.00 7.37 -8.88
N PHE A 48 -2.30 6.73 -7.94
CA PHE A 48 -2.24 5.27 -7.87
C PHE A 48 -3.63 4.66 -7.69
N LEU A 49 -4.40 5.16 -6.73
CA LEU A 49 -5.75 4.66 -6.49
C LEU A 49 -6.66 4.84 -7.70
N ALA A 50 -6.53 5.96 -8.40
CA ALA A 50 -7.31 6.21 -9.61
C ALA A 50 -6.96 5.18 -10.69
N GLY A 51 -5.68 4.87 -10.86
CA GLY A 51 -5.24 3.85 -11.80
C GLY A 51 -5.74 2.46 -11.43
N VAL A 52 -5.73 2.14 -10.14
CA VAL A 52 -6.27 0.86 -9.63
C VAL A 52 -7.76 0.74 -9.99
N ARG A 53 -8.53 1.79 -9.72
CA ARG A 53 -9.98 1.79 -10.01
C ARG A 53 -10.27 1.68 -11.50
N ASN A 54 -9.35 2.16 -12.33
CA ASN A 54 -9.47 2.10 -13.78
C ASN A 54 -8.93 0.78 -14.36
N GLY A 55 -8.53 -0.16 -13.52
CA GLY A 55 -8.08 -1.48 -13.94
C GLY A 55 -6.70 -1.51 -14.58
N GLU A 56 -5.91 -0.44 -14.45
CA GLU A 56 -4.63 -0.30 -15.15
C GLU A 56 -3.57 -1.28 -14.67
N PHE A 57 -3.70 -1.77 -13.43
CA PHE A 57 -2.70 -2.65 -12.82
C PHE A 57 -3.18 -4.08 -12.62
N ASP A 58 -4.40 -4.39 -13.06
CA ASP A 58 -5.00 -5.70 -12.83
C ASP A 58 -4.21 -6.83 -13.49
N HIS A 59 -3.58 -6.56 -14.63
CA HIS A 59 -2.85 -7.59 -15.36
C HIS A 59 -1.63 -8.12 -14.61
N PHE A 60 -1.12 -7.37 -13.60
CA PHE A 60 -0.01 -7.86 -12.78
C PHE A 60 -0.44 -8.96 -11.82
N ALA A 61 -1.73 -9.09 -11.55
CA ALA A 61 -2.26 -10.10 -10.63
C ALA A 61 -2.73 -11.39 -11.32
N SER A 62 -2.71 -11.42 -12.65
CA SER A 62 -3.23 -12.57 -13.41
C SER A 62 -2.18 -13.67 -13.60
#